data_2c3db33fccfc8ac001437be0be56f7fb
#
_entry.id   2c3db33fccfc8ac001437be0be56f7fb
#
_cell.length_a   1.000
_cell.length_b   1.000
_cell.length_c   1.000
_cell.angle_alpha   90.00
_cell.angle_beta   90.00
_cell.angle_gamma   90.00
#
_symmetry.space_group_name_H-M   'P 1'
#
loop_
_entity.id
_entity.type
_entity.pdbx_description
1 polymer ?
#
loop_
_entity_poly.entity_id
_entity_poly.type
_entity_poly.pdbx_seq_one_letter_code
_entity_poly.pdbx_strand_id
1 'polypeptide(L)'
;MPRAYQRVTDKIFEKLDLEDQLFDRVFYEEVRWWESRFNDCTWNDCKFRRTSFSNGTQFFRCRFEKCRFWAQHTYLGGPTLFEDCEFIECSFVNIQLWNTEFVRCTFSGLFHNLIFYGPEAPEGLETVLRNVDFFGVRMELTDFRTGIDLSTTRMPEADNWIESSIWET
;
A
#
# COMPACT_ATOMS: atom_id res chain seq x y z
N MET A 1 30.06 0.93 5.50
CA MET A 1 29.05 1.63 6.32
C MET A 1 27.74 1.67 5.54
N PRO A 2 26.60 1.36 6.15
CA PRO A 2 25.31 1.51 5.46
C PRO A 2 25.11 2.99 5.10
N ARG A 3 24.76 3.25 3.85
CA ARG A 3 24.43 4.62 3.41
C ARG A 3 23.20 5.12 4.17
N ALA A 4 23.22 6.36 4.65
CA ALA A 4 22.11 6.99 5.33
C ALA A 4 20.92 7.19 4.36
N TYR A 5 19.70 7.20 4.91
CA TYR A 5 18.50 7.58 4.15
C TYR A 5 18.47 9.08 3.89
N GLN A 6 18.11 9.46 2.68
CA GLN A 6 17.69 10.85 2.43
C GLN A 6 16.31 11.05 3.11
N ARG A 7 16.16 12.11 3.92
CA ARG A 7 14.87 12.42 4.57
C ARG A 7 14.10 13.49 3.81
N VAL A 8 12.81 13.24 3.65
CA VAL A 8 11.83 14.18 3.14
C VAL A 8 10.70 14.26 4.15
N THR A 9 10.49 15.43 4.76
CA THR A 9 9.56 15.59 5.89
C THR A 9 8.62 16.77 5.65
N ASP A 10 7.35 16.64 6.09
CA ASP A 10 6.34 17.70 6.06
C ASP A 10 6.18 18.35 4.67
N LYS A 11 6.06 17.53 3.64
CA LYS A 11 5.91 18.00 2.26
C LYS A 11 4.56 17.60 1.69
N ILE A 12 4.03 18.50 0.89
CA ILE A 12 2.92 18.23 -0.01
C ILE A 12 3.45 18.36 -1.44
N PHE A 13 3.35 17.27 -2.19
CA PHE A 13 3.64 17.26 -3.61
C PHE A 13 2.33 17.20 -4.38
N GLU A 14 2.11 18.17 -5.24
CA GLU A 14 0.89 18.28 -6.03
C GLU A 14 1.19 18.24 -7.51
N LYS A 15 0.34 17.54 -8.26
CA LYS A 15 0.35 17.54 -9.73
C LYS A 15 1.70 17.17 -10.35
N LEU A 16 2.42 16.26 -9.68
CA LEU A 16 3.62 15.68 -10.27
C LEU A 16 3.21 14.73 -11.40
N ASP A 17 3.96 14.74 -12.47
CA ASP A 17 3.89 13.75 -13.54
C ASP A 17 5.30 13.24 -13.80
N LEU A 18 5.60 12.06 -13.25
CA LEU A 18 6.95 11.50 -13.24
C LEU A 18 6.97 10.15 -13.97
N GLU A 19 7.99 9.94 -14.78
CA GLU A 19 8.24 8.73 -15.54
C GLU A 19 9.68 8.25 -15.35
N ASP A 20 9.87 6.93 -15.28
CA ASP A 20 11.19 6.27 -15.19
C ASP A 20 12.09 6.79 -14.06
N GLN A 21 11.52 7.20 -12.94
CA GLN A 21 12.31 7.70 -11.81
C GLN A 21 12.69 6.58 -10.83
N LEU A 22 13.89 6.66 -10.31
CA LEU A 22 14.38 5.80 -9.22
C LEU A 22 14.52 6.62 -7.95
N PHE A 23 13.78 6.20 -6.91
CA PHE A 23 13.91 6.70 -5.55
C PHE A 23 14.60 5.63 -4.71
N ASP A 24 15.84 5.84 -4.34
CA ASP A 24 16.63 4.88 -3.58
C ASP A 24 16.91 5.38 -2.18
N ARG A 25 16.48 4.60 -1.17
CA ARG A 25 16.74 4.86 0.25
C ARG A 25 16.27 6.23 0.72
N VAL A 26 15.02 6.55 0.41
CA VAL A 26 14.37 7.78 0.87
C VAL A 26 13.45 7.46 2.05
N PHE A 27 13.56 8.24 3.11
CA PHE A 27 12.62 8.21 4.22
C PHE A 27 11.64 9.39 4.10
N TYR A 28 10.42 9.07 3.71
CA TYR A 28 9.31 10.00 3.66
C TYR A 28 8.56 9.99 4.99
N GLU A 29 8.45 11.14 5.64
CA GLU A 29 7.74 11.31 6.91
C GLU A 29 6.77 12.47 6.81
N GLU A 30 5.47 12.20 7.07
CA GLU A 30 4.39 13.20 6.96
C GLU A 30 4.31 13.84 5.57
N VAL A 31 4.57 13.05 4.52
CA VAL A 31 4.53 13.51 3.13
C VAL A 31 3.20 13.10 2.50
N ARG A 32 2.64 14.00 1.71
CA ARG A 32 1.39 13.80 0.97
C ARG A 32 1.62 14.00 -0.51
N TRP A 33 1.08 13.10 -1.32
CA TRP A 33 1.05 13.24 -2.77
C TRP A 33 -0.40 13.39 -3.21
N TRP A 34 -0.70 14.48 -3.90
CA TRP A 34 -2.02 14.82 -4.39
C TRP A 34 -2.02 14.98 -5.90
N GLU A 35 -3.06 14.49 -6.56
CA GLU A 35 -3.28 14.66 -8.00
C GLU A 35 -2.02 14.34 -8.83
N SER A 36 -1.20 13.40 -8.37
CA SER A 36 0.09 13.09 -8.97
C SER A 36 0.03 11.79 -9.76
N ARG A 37 0.87 11.67 -10.77
CA ARG A 37 0.97 10.50 -11.62
C ARG A 37 2.40 10.00 -11.70
N PHE A 38 2.56 8.70 -11.53
CA PHE A 38 3.84 8.01 -11.59
C PHE A 38 3.74 6.86 -12.60
N ASN A 39 4.60 6.86 -13.62
CA ASN A 39 4.70 5.81 -14.62
C ASN A 39 6.09 5.17 -14.56
N ASP A 40 6.14 3.84 -14.52
CA ASP A 40 7.40 3.08 -14.57
C ASP A 40 8.45 3.51 -13.52
N CYS A 41 7.99 4.07 -12.39
CA CYS A 41 8.85 4.52 -11.31
C CYS A 41 9.19 3.40 -10.34
N THR A 42 10.36 3.47 -9.71
CA THR A 42 10.82 2.49 -8.73
C THR A 42 11.19 3.16 -7.42
N TRP A 43 10.67 2.61 -6.32
CA TRP A 43 11.10 2.93 -4.94
C TRP A 43 11.85 1.72 -4.39
N ASN A 44 13.13 1.88 -4.08
CA ASN A 44 14.00 0.84 -3.55
C ASN A 44 14.43 1.18 -2.13
N ASP A 45 14.21 0.24 -1.19
CA ASP A 45 14.55 0.39 0.23
C ASP A 45 14.06 1.74 0.82
N CYS A 46 12.84 2.14 0.44
CA CYS A 46 12.24 3.40 0.90
C CYS A 46 11.35 3.16 2.14
N LYS A 47 11.21 4.20 2.94
CA LYS A 47 10.39 4.20 4.14
C LYS A 47 9.31 5.27 4.05
N PHE A 48 8.08 4.88 4.38
CA PHE A 48 6.90 5.74 4.34
C PHE A 48 6.24 5.73 5.72
N ARG A 49 6.35 6.84 6.43
CA ARG A 49 5.75 7.01 7.75
C ARG A 49 4.78 8.17 7.75
N ARG A 50 3.53 7.94 8.14
CA ARG A 50 2.47 8.93 8.11
C ARG A 50 2.36 9.63 6.75
N THR A 51 2.45 8.84 5.70
CA THR A 51 2.34 9.33 4.33
C THR A 51 0.96 9.06 3.77
N SER A 52 0.54 9.83 2.80
CA SER A 52 -0.68 9.55 2.05
C SER A 52 -0.50 9.78 0.56
N PHE A 53 -1.15 8.91 -0.22
CA PHE A 53 -1.37 9.09 -1.64
C PHE A 53 -2.86 9.33 -1.81
N SER A 54 -3.28 10.49 -2.30
CA SER A 54 -4.69 10.86 -2.29
C SER A 54 -5.07 11.81 -3.42
N ASN A 55 -6.34 12.19 -3.44
CA ASN A 55 -6.89 13.16 -4.38
C ASN A 55 -6.62 12.81 -5.85
N GLY A 56 -6.75 11.52 -6.21
CA GLY A 56 -6.54 11.08 -7.59
C GLY A 56 -5.09 10.76 -7.96
N THR A 57 -4.22 10.53 -6.98
CA THR A 57 -2.85 10.07 -7.26
C THR A 57 -2.86 8.67 -7.87
N GLN A 58 -2.07 8.45 -8.91
CA GLN A 58 -2.06 7.23 -9.72
C GLN A 58 -0.65 6.70 -9.93
N PHE A 59 -0.53 5.38 -9.86
CA PHE A 59 0.71 4.65 -10.10
C PHE A 59 0.48 3.60 -11.19
N PHE A 60 1.25 3.65 -12.26
CA PHE A 60 1.17 2.71 -13.37
C PHE A 60 2.52 2.02 -13.58
N ARG A 61 2.53 0.68 -13.58
CA ARG A 61 3.72 -0.14 -13.76
C ARG A 61 4.88 0.25 -12.83
N CYS A 62 4.53 0.67 -11.62
CA CYS A 62 5.50 1.08 -10.63
C CYS A 62 5.97 -0.11 -9.79
N ARG A 63 7.19 0.00 -9.24
CA ARG A 63 7.80 -1.04 -8.42
C ARG A 63 8.22 -0.48 -7.07
N PHE A 64 7.77 -1.13 -6.02
CA PHE A 64 8.19 -0.87 -4.65
C PHE A 64 8.97 -2.11 -4.17
N GLU A 65 10.25 -1.97 -3.91
CA GLU A 65 11.10 -3.07 -3.47
C GLU A 65 11.68 -2.78 -2.09
N LYS A 66 11.50 -3.73 -1.16
CA LYS A 66 11.96 -3.62 0.24
C LYS A 66 11.49 -2.35 0.95
N CYS A 67 10.33 -1.87 0.55
CA CYS A 67 9.75 -0.66 1.13
C CYS A 67 8.98 -0.98 2.40
N ARG A 68 8.95 -0.03 3.31
CA ARG A 68 8.18 -0.15 4.54
C ARG A 68 7.19 1.00 4.67
N PHE A 69 5.93 0.64 4.87
CA PHE A 69 4.81 1.56 5.11
C PHE A 69 4.30 1.33 6.54
N TRP A 70 4.31 2.37 7.37
CA TRP A 70 3.82 2.24 8.75
C TRP A 70 3.42 3.57 9.38
N ALA A 71 2.52 3.57 10.31
CA ALA A 71 2.22 4.40 11.47
C ALA A 71 0.73 4.45 11.79
N GLN A 72 0.38 4.91 12.97
CA GLN A 72 -0.97 4.86 13.51
C GLN A 72 -2.06 5.63 12.74
N HIS A 73 -1.76 6.35 11.70
CA HIS A 73 -2.72 7.07 10.85
C HIS A 73 -2.21 7.21 9.42
N THR A 74 -1.49 6.22 8.94
CA THR A 74 -1.06 6.21 7.54
C THR A 74 -2.21 5.65 6.70
N TYR A 75 -2.85 6.52 5.96
CA TYR A 75 -3.79 6.15 4.94
C TYR A 75 -3.04 6.06 3.62
N LEU A 76 -2.98 4.88 3.02
CA LEU A 76 -2.54 4.74 1.64
C LEU A 76 -3.70 5.05 0.68
N GLY A 77 -4.67 5.78 1.12
CA GLY A 77 -5.88 5.87 0.36
C GLY A 77 -6.49 7.24 0.23
N GLY A 78 -7.30 7.34 -0.79
CA GLY A 78 -8.34 8.24 -0.98
C GLY A 78 -8.20 9.40 -1.95
N PRO A 79 -8.79 9.29 -3.09
CA PRO A 79 -8.79 8.19 -4.05
C PRO A 79 -7.40 7.98 -4.65
N THR A 80 -6.97 6.72 -4.68
CA THR A 80 -5.65 6.34 -5.19
C THR A 80 -5.76 5.09 -6.06
N LEU A 81 -5.05 5.05 -7.17
CA LEU A 81 -4.99 3.90 -8.06
C LEU A 81 -3.56 3.36 -8.15
N PHE A 82 -3.42 2.05 -7.98
CA PHE A 82 -2.24 1.29 -8.35
C PHE A 82 -2.62 0.30 -9.45
N GLU A 83 -2.02 0.41 -10.63
CA GLU A 83 -2.29 -0.47 -11.77
C GLU A 83 -0.99 -1.06 -12.31
N ASP A 84 -0.97 -2.39 -12.49
CA ASP A 84 0.21 -3.15 -12.93
C ASP A 84 1.45 -2.92 -12.05
N CYS A 85 1.25 -2.71 -10.73
CA CYS A 85 2.33 -2.42 -9.80
C CYS A 85 2.81 -3.67 -9.05
N GLU A 86 4.08 -3.66 -8.67
CA GLU A 86 4.72 -4.72 -7.90
C GLU A 86 5.19 -4.19 -6.54
N PHE A 87 4.83 -4.88 -5.46
CA PHE A 87 5.31 -4.63 -4.10
C PHE A 87 6.13 -5.83 -3.64
N ILE A 88 7.45 -5.74 -3.76
CA ILE A 88 8.37 -6.87 -3.56
C ILE A 88 9.07 -6.75 -2.22
N GLU A 89 8.92 -7.77 -1.37
CA GLU A 89 9.50 -7.80 -0.03
C GLU A 89 9.12 -6.55 0.80
N CYS A 90 7.92 -6.02 0.58
CA CYS A 90 7.42 -4.84 1.28
C CYS A 90 6.74 -5.21 2.59
N SER A 91 6.74 -4.29 3.55
CA SER A 91 5.97 -4.43 4.78
C SER A 91 4.97 -3.30 4.95
N PHE A 92 3.74 -3.68 5.29
CA PHE A 92 2.63 -2.79 5.60
C PHE A 92 2.21 -3.04 7.04
N VAL A 93 2.38 -2.05 7.91
CA VAL A 93 2.19 -2.23 9.35
C VAL A 93 1.28 -1.14 9.94
N ASN A 94 0.22 -1.58 10.62
CA ASN A 94 -0.76 -0.68 11.25
C ASN A 94 -1.37 0.31 10.25
N ILE A 95 -2.00 -0.20 9.17
CA ILE A 95 -2.58 0.60 8.10
C ILE A 95 -4.04 0.22 7.89
N GLN A 96 -4.87 1.22 7.68
CA GLN A 96 -6.21 1.07 7.13
C GLN A 96 -6.22 1.56 5.68
N LEU A 97 -6.63 0.69 4.78
CA LEU A 97 -6.72 1.01 3.36
C LEU A 97 -8.10 1.54 3.04
N TRP A 98 -8.18 2.81 2.71
CA TRP A 98 -9.39 3.50 2.33
C TRP A 98 -9.29 4.03 0.91
N ASN A 99 -10.39 3.94 0.17
CA ASN A 99 -10.54 4.55 -1.14
C ASN A 99 -9.33 4.31 -2.07
N THR A 100 -8.85 3.07 -2.06
CA THR A 100 -7.69 2.65 -2.82
C THR A 100 -8.09 1.55 -3.79
N GLU A 101 -7.67 1.64 -5.02
CA GLU A 101 -7.88 0.61 -6.03
C GLU A 101 -6.54 -0.02 -6.42
N PHE A 102 -6.49 -1.34 -6.36
CA PHE A 102 -5.37 -2.15 -6.86
C PHE A 102 -5.86 -2.99 -8.04
N VAL A 103 -5.24 -2.81 -9.19
CA VAL A 103 -5.57 -3.53 -10.43
C VAL A 103 -4.32 -4.24 -10.94
N ARG A 104 -4.39 -5.55 -11.07
CA ARG A 104 -3.28 -6.41 -11.53
C ARG A 104 -1.97 -6.15 -10.79
N CYS A 105 -2.07 -5.98 -9.46
CA CYS A 105 -0.91 -5.78 -8.61
C CYS A 105 -0.46 -7.09 -7.96
N THR A 106 0.84 -7.19 -7.70
CA THR A 106 1.43 -8.31 -6.98
C THR A 106 2.10 -7.85 -5.70
N PHE A 107 1.99 -8.66 -4.66
CA PHE A 107 2.55 -8.36 -3.35
C PHE A 107 3.37 -9.52 -2.81
N SER A 108 4.50 -9.21 -2.18
CA SER A 108 5.24 -10.12 -1.33
C SER A 108 5.80 -9.39 -0.10
N GLY A 109 5.99 -10.11 0.99
CA GLY A 109 6.51 -9.56 2.23
C GLY A 109 5.54 -9.74 3.40
N LEU A 110 5.29 -8.69 4.17
CA LEU A 110 4.51 -8.75 5.41
C LEU A 110 3.35 -7.75 5.43
N PHE A 111 2.16 -8.25 5.74
CA PHE A 111 1.03 -7.45 6.19
C PHE A 111 0.83 -7.70 7.69
N HIS A 112 0.90 -6.67 8.51
CA HIS A 112 0.68 -6.76 9.93
C HIS A 112 -0.30 -5.68 10.41
N ASN A 113 -1.42 -6.11 10.98
CA ASN A 113 -2.50 -5.23 11.42
C ASN A 113 -2.96 -4.30 10.27
N LEU A 114 -3.38 -4.92 9.18
CA LEU A 114 -3.85 -4.25 7.96
C LEU A 114 -5.34 -4.49 7.78
N ILE A 115 -6.10 -3.44 7.46
CA ILE A 115 -7.54 -3.54 7.23
C ILE A 115 -7.87 -3.07 5.82
N PHE A 116 -8.59 -3.92 5.08
CA PHE A 116 -9.20 -3.60 3.80
C PHE A 116 -10.70 -3.43 3.98
N TYR A 117 -11.26 -2.33 3.49
CA TYR A 117 -12.69 -2.05 3.54
C TYR A 117 -13.35 -2.27 2.18
N GLY A 118 -14.43 -3.04 2.14
CA GLY A 118 -15.22 -3.28 0.93
C GLY A 118 -16.39 -2.30 0.74
N PRO A 119 -17.29 -2.60 -0.21
CA PRO A 119 -18.35 -1.68 -0.65
C PRO A 119 -19.43 -1.38 0.39
N GLU A 120 -19.58 -2.21 1.43
CA GLU A 120 -20.52 -1.94 2.52
C GLU A 120 -19.95 -0.96 3.57
N ALA A 121 -18.70 -0.50 3.39
CA ALA A 121 -18.13 0.55 4.22
C ALA A 121 -18.83 1.90 3.96
N PRO A 122 -18.69 2.88 4.87
CA PRO A 122 -19.15 4.24 4.60
C PRO A 122 -18.61 4.78 3.27
N GLU A 123 -19.38 5.62 2.60
CA GLU A 123 -19.03 6.19 1.29
C GLU A 123 -17.60 6.78 1.28
N GLY A 124 -16.84 6.45 0.25
CA GLY A 124 -15.46 6.90 0.07
C GLY A 124 -14.42 6.10 0.84
N LEU A 125 -14.78 4.99 1.49
CA LEU A 125 -13.81 4.13 2.19
C LEU A 125 -13.53 2.82 1.46
N GLU A 126 -14.23 2.51 0.39
CA GLU A 126 -14.10 1.27 -0.35
C GLU A 126 -12.69 1.07 -0.94
N THR A 127 -12.09 -0.07 -0.66
CA THR A 127 -10.91 -0.58 -1.35
C THR A 127 -11.36 -1.60 -2.42
N VAL A 128 -10.85 -1.45 -3.63
CA VAL A 128 -11.17 -2.33 -4.75
C VAL A 128 -9.95 -3.18 -5.11
N LEU A 129 -10.13 -4.49 -5.18
CA LEU A 129 -9.10 -5.46 -5.56
C LEU A 129 -9.52 -6.16 -6.86
N ARG A 130 -8.76 -5.96 -7.95
CA ARG A 130 -9.00 -6.62 -9.24
C ARG A 130 -7.76 -7.34 -9.73
N ASN A 131 -7.84 -8.67 -9.84
CA ASN A 131 -6.73 -9.52 -10.26
C ASN A 131 -5.45 -9.26 -9.44
N VAL A 132 -5.58 -9.20 -8.13
CA VAL A 132 -4.47 -8.94 -7.20
C VAL A 132 -3.88 -10.27 -6.71
N ASP A 133 -2.56 -10.34 -6.63
CA ASP A 133 -1.85 -11.53 -6.15
C ASP A 133 -1.17 -11.24 -4.79
N PHE A 134 -1.67 -11.87 -3.73
CA PHE A 134 -1.10 -11.86 -2.39
C PHE A 134 -0.34 -13.14 -2.03
N PHE A 135 -0.12 -14.06 -2.99
CA PHE A 135 0.46 -15.37 -2.68
C PHE A 135 1.80 -15.30 -1.94
N GLY A 136 2.62 -14.30 -2.24
CA GLY A 136 3.92 -14.08 -1.60
C GLY A 136 3.87 -13.32 -0.26
N VAL A 137 2.68 -13.05 0.28
CA VAL A 137 2.51 -12.25 1.49
C VAL A 137 2.32 -13.15 2.72
N ARG A 138 3.02 -12.84 3.80
CA ARG A 138 2.66 -13.29 5.14
C ARG A 138 1.68 -12.31 5.75
N MET A 139 0.48 -12.76 6.06
CA MET A 139 -0.59 -11.95 6.66
C MET A 139 -0.72 -12.23 8.16
N GLU A 140 -0.56 -11.21 8.98
CA GLU A 140 -0.74 -11.26 10.42
C GLU A 140 -1.74 -10.18 10.83
N LEU A 141 -2.81 -10.56 11.55
CA LEU A 141 -3.86 -9.62 11.96
C LEU A 141 -4.41 -8.79 10.76
N THR A 142 -4.47 -9.42 9.59
CA THR A 142 -5.00 -8.78 8.38
C THR A 142 -6.48 -9.09 8.26
N ASP A 143 -7.28 -8.07 8.00
CA ASP A 143 -8.73 -8.16 8.02
C ASP A 143 -9.35 -7.60 6.71
N PHE A 144 -10.27 -8.37 6.13
CA PHE A 144 -11.03 -7.99 4.95
C PHE A 144 -12.49 -7.80 5.36
N ARG A 145 -12.94 -6.54 5.43
CA ARG A 145 -14.23 -6.17 6.00
C ARG A 145 -15.23 -5.69 4.97
N THR A 146 -16.48 -5.60 5.42
CA THR A 146 -17.55 -4.88 4.72
C THR A 146 -17.77 -5.35 3.28
N GLY A 147 -17.78 -6.69 3.07
CA GLY A 147 -18.13 -7.28 1.77
C GLY A 147 -17.12 -7.08 0.66
N ILE A 148 -15.84 -6.92 0.98
CA ILE A 148 -14.80 -6.81 -0.05
C ILE A 148 -14.80 -8.01 -0.99
N ASP A 149 -14.73 -7.77 -2.30
CA ASP A 149 -14.70 -8.81 -3.31
C ASP A 149 -13.27 -9.36 -3.48
N LEU A 150 -13.08 -10.62 -3.11
CA LEU A 150 -11.83 -11.37 -3.25
C LEU A 150 -11.86 -12.37 -4.40
N SER A 151 -12.90 -12.38 -5.22
CA SER A 151 -13.12 -13.41 -6.25
C SER A 151 -12.04 -13.48 -7.32
N THR A 152 -11.35 -12.37 -7.58
CA THR A 152 -10.23 -12.28 -8.52
C THR A 152 -8.87 -12.15 -7.83
N THR A 153 -8.83 -12.41 -6.51
CA THR A 153 -7.63 -12.24 -5.69
C THR A 153 -7.02 -13.60 -5.39
N ARG A 154 -5.71 -13.74 -5.60
CA ARG A 154 -4.97 -14.92 -5.16
C ARG A 154 -4.46 -14.71 -3.74
N MET A 155 -4.98 -15.51 -2.81
CA MET A 155 -4.62 -15.42 -1.40
C MET A 155 -3.36 -16.23 -1.09
N PRO A 156 -2.63 -15.93 0.00
CA PRO A 156 -1.51 -16.74 0.47
C PRO A 156 -1.98 -18.12 0.94
N GLU A 157 -1.03 -19.06 1.06
CA GLU A 157 -1.29 -20.35 1.69
C GLU A 157 -1.70 -20.19 3.17
N ALA A 158 -2.47 -21.14 3.69
CA ALA A 158 -3.03 -21.05 5.05
C ALA A 158 -1.96 -20.83 6.14
N ASP A 159 -0.79 -21.44 5.99
CA ASP A 159 0.32 -21.26 6.94
C ASP A 159 0.90 -19.84 6.98
N ASN A 160 0.64 -19.06 5.94
CA ASN A 160 1.06 -17.66 5.83
C ASN A 160 -0.05 -16.67 6.23
N TRP A 161 -1.21 -17.16 6.65
CA TRP A 161 -2.30 -16.33 7.14
C TRP A 161 -2.60 -16.68 8.59
N ILE A 162 -2.16 -15.80 9.50
CA ILE A 162 -2.36 -15.95 10.93
C ILE A 162 -3.55 -15.08 11.34
N GLU A 163 -4.71 -15.70 11.51
CA GLU A 163 -5.87 -15.03 12.08
C GLU A 163 -5.62 -14.73 13.57
N SER A 164 -6.03 -13.55 14.00
CA SER A 164 -6.07 -13.29 15.43
C SER A 164 -7.26 -14.01 16.05
N SER A 165 -7.02 -15.06 16.77
CA SER A 165 -8.01 -15.78 17.59
C SER A 165 -8.50 -14.98 18.83
N ILE A 166 -8.51 -13.64 18.79
CA ILE A 166 -8.72 -12.81 20.00
C ILE A 166 -10.12 -12.16 20.04
N TRP A 167 -11.04 -12.49 19.14
CA TRP A 167 -12.42 -11.95 19.22
C TRP A 167 -13.49 -13.04 19.39
N GLU A 168 -13.20 -14.05 20.20
CA GLU A 168 -14.21 -14.89 20.83
C GLU A 168 -14.30 -14.54 22.32
N THR A 169 -14.94 -13.43 22.63
CA THR A 169 -15.62 -13.23 23.93
C THR A 169 -16.73 -12.21 23.77
#